data_d5b620535945c2ff045ebba807b8508f
#
_entry.id   d5b620535945c2ff045ebba807b8508f
#
_cell.length_a   1.000
_cell.length_b   1.000
_cell.length_c   1.000
_cell.angle_alpha   90.00
_cell.angle_beta   90.00
_cell.angle_gamma   90.00
#
_symmetry.space_group_name_H-M   'P 1'
#
loop_
_entity.id
_entity.type
_entity.pdbx_description
1 polymer ?
#
loop_
_entity_poly.entity_id
_entity_poly.type
_entity_poly.pdbx_seq_one_letter_code
_entity_poly.pdbx_strand_id
1 'polypeptide(L)'
;MIERYTNPEMGNIWTLQHEFETMLEVEIAACEAMAELGEIPQEAAANIRAKAKFDLPRVKEIEKVTNHDIIAFLTNVAEYVGEDSKYIHKGLTSSDVKDTALGIMMKKSADIIIDDLKKLLEVLRRRAVEFKHTPCIGRTHGIHAEPMTFGLKLLLWSAEVERDEVSCVESLDR
;
A
#
# COMPACT_ATOMS: atom_id res chain seq x y z
N MET A 1 -13.67 -6.64 0.00
CA MET A 1 -14.12 -5.87 1.18
C MET A 1 -15.55 -5.40 0.98
N ILE A 2 -16.27 -5.07 2.07
CA ILE A 2 -17.62 -4.49 1.95
C ILE A 2 -17.45 -2.99 1.71
N GLU A 3 -17.86 -2.50 0.54
CA GLU A 3 -17.63 -1.15 0.06
C GLU A 3 -18.06 -0.06 1.07
N ARG A 4 -19.24 -0.18 1.64
CA ARG A 4 -19.79 0.80 2.62
C ARG A 4 -19.01 0.89 3.95
N TYR A 5 -18.09 -0.05 4.23
CA TYR A 5 -17.23 -0.09 5.42
C TYR A 5 -15.77 0.14 5.12
N THR A 6 -15.45 0.42 3.86
CA THR A 6 -14.08 0.63 3.40
C THR A 6 -13.79 2.13 3.37
N ASN A 7 -12.72 2.55 4.03
CA ASN A 7 -12.18 3.89 3.83
C ASN A 7 -11.76 4.02 2.35
N PRO A 8 -12.27 5.00 1.60
CA PRO A 8 -11.98 5.14 0.16
C PRO A 8 -10.49 5.24 -0.14
N GLU A 9 -9.72 5.96 0.67
CA GLU A 9 -8.28 6.14 0.48
C GLU A 9 -7.55 4.79 0.59
N MET A 10 -7.81 4.04 1.65
CA MET A 10 -7.25 2.69 1.83
C MET A 10 -7.77 1.72 0.79
N GLY A 11 -9.07 1.77 0.48
CA GLY A 11 -9.71 0.86 -0.47
C GLY A 11 -9.17 1.01 -1.88
N ASN A 12 -8.85 2.22 -2.31
CA ASN A 12 -8.29 2.50 -3.63
C ASN A 12 -6.93 1.83 -3.86
N ILE A 13 -6.08 1.74 -2.82
CA ILE A 13 -4.78 1.07 -2.89
C ILE A 13 -4.95 -0.42 -3.26
N TRP A 14 -6.03 -1.06 -2.81
CA TRP A 14 -6.28 -2.49 -2.98
C TRP A 14 -7.26 -2.82 -4.12
N THR A 15 -7.46 -1.87 -5.05
CA THR A 15 -8.19 -2.15 -6.28
C THR A 15 -7.30 -2.86 -7.30
N LEU A 16 -7.90 -3.71 -8.13
CA LEU A 16 -7.18 -4.36 -9.23
C LEU A 16 -6.56 -3.32 -10.20
N GLN A 17 -7.23 -2.20 -10.41
CA GLN A 17 -6.72 -1.11 -11.23
C GLN A 17 -5.40 -0.56 -10.66
N HIS A 18 -5.36 -0.27 -9.35
CA HIS A 18 -4.17 0.28 -8.70
C HIS A 18 -3.01 -0.74 -8.62
N GLU A 19 -3.34 -2.02 -8.45
CA GLU A 19 -2.34 -3.10 -8.51
C GLU A 19 -1.63 -3.11 -9.87
N PHE A 20 -2.37 -3.08 -10.96
CA PHE A 20 -1.78 -3.03 -12.30
C PHE A 20 -1.07 -1.71 -12.60
N GLU A 21 -1.56 -0.57 -12.10
CA GLU A 21 -0.84 0.71 -12.18
C GLU A 21 0.51 0.63 -11.46
N THR A 22 0.55 0.01 -10.29
CA THR A 22 1.77 -0.16 -9.51
C THR A 22 2.74 -1.11 -10.20
N MET A 23 2.26 -2.22 -10.77
CA MET A 23 3.09 -3.12 -11.58
C MET A 23 3.65 -2.43 -12.82
N LEU A 24 2.87 -1.58 -13.47
CA LEU A 24 3.36 -0.78 -14.61
C LEU A 24 4.50 0.15 -14.22
N GLU A 25 4.39 0.82 -13.07
CA GLU A 25 5.46 1.66 -12.56
C GLU A 25 6.74 0.87 -12.28
N VAL A 26 6.65 -0.35 -11.73
CA VAL A 26 7.81 -1.23 -11.52
C VAL A 26 8.49 -1.56 -12.85
N GLU A 27 7.72 -1.95 -13.87
CA GLU A 27 8.26 -2.25 -15.20
C GLU A 27 8.94 -1.04 -15.86
N ILE A 28 8.32 0.14 -15.74
CA ILE A 28 8.90 1.37 -16.29
C ILE A 28 10.18 1.76 -15.55
N ALA A 29 10.17 1.71 -14.21
CA ALA A 29 11.35 2.00 -13.41
C ALA A 29 12.52 1.05 -13.73
N ALA A 30 12.24 -0.23 -13.96
CA ALA A 30 13.24 -1.20 -14.40
C ALA A 30 13.83 -0.84 -15.78
N CYS A 31 13.01 -0.41 -16.74
CA CYS A 31 13.47 0.06 -18.03
C CYS A 31 14.33 1.33 -17.91
N GLU A 32 13.96 2.27 -17.06
CA GLU A 32 14.74 3.50 -16.81
C GLU A 32 16.11 3.16 -16.21
N ALA A 33 16.16 2.29 -15.21
CA ALA A 33 17.41 1.83 -14.61
C ALA A 33 18.33 1.11 -15.64
N MET A 34 17.74 0.24 -16.49
CA MET A 34 18.52 -0.39 -17.57
C MET A 34 19.03 0.61 -18.60
N ALA A 35 18.28 1.69 -18.88
CA ALA A 35 18.75 2.75 -19.75
C ALA A 35 19.91 3.54 -19.13
N GLU A 36 19.88 3.84 -17.83
CA GLU A 36 20.98 4.47 -17.11
C GLU A 36 22.25 3.62 -17.14
N LEU A 37 22.11 2.29 -17.06
CA LEU A 37 23.22 1.34 -17.16
C LEU A 37 23.70 1.12 -18.61
N GLY A 38 23.02 1.68 -19.61
CA GLY A 38 23.34 1.50 -21.03
C GLY A 38 22.94 0.15 -21.61
N GLU A 39 22.11 -0.62 -20.93
CA GLU A 39 21.62 -1.94 -21.37
C GLU A 39 20.49 -1.86 -22.42
N ILE A 40 19.75 -0.73 -22.41
CA ILE A 40 18.76 -0.37 -23.40
C ILE A 40 18.94 1.08 -23.86
N PRO A 41 18.43 1.48 -25.03
CA PRO A 41 18.51 2.87 -25.49
C PRO A 41 17.72 3.83 -24.58
N GLN A 42 18.28 4.98 -24.28
CA GLN A 42 17.59 6.04 -23.51
C GLN A 42 16.28 6.48 -24.16
N GLU A 43 16.26 6.56 -25.49
CA GLU A 43 15.06 6.91 -26.26
C GLU A 43 13.94 5.87 -26.10
N ALA A 44 14.30 4.58 -25.98
CA ALA A 44 13.32 3.51 -25.75
C ALA A 44 12.69 3.63 -24.36
N ALA A 45 13.48 3.87 -23.31
CA ALA A 45 12.95 4.09 -21.96
C ALA A 45 12.04 5.33 -21.91
N ALA A 46 12.42 6.43 -22.56
CA ALA A 46 11.61 7.64 -22.67
C ALA A 46 10.28 7.38 -23.42
N ASN A 47 10.31 6.59 -24.50
CA ASN A 47 9.11 6.19 -25.23
C ASN A 47 8.19 5.30 -24.40
N ILE A 48 8.76 4.33 -23.67
CA ILE A 48 8.02 3.47 -22.74
C ILE A 48 7.33 4.32 -21.67
N ARG A 49 8.06 5.21 -20.96
CA ARG A 49 7.49 6.12 -19.96
C ARG A 49 6.34 6.96 -20.51
N ALA A 50 6.47 7.46 -21.73
CA ALA A 50 5.48 8.34 -22.35
C ALA A 50 4.21 7.62 -22.83
N LYS A 51 4.32 6.35 -23.24
CA LYS A 51 3.24 5.63 -23.91
C LYS A 51 2.67 4.45 -23.11
N ALA A 52 3.40 3.93 -22.12
CA ALA A 52 2.96 2.77 -21.37
C ALA A 52 1.66 3.06 -20.64
N LYS A 53 0.66 2.30 -20.93
CA LYS A 53 -0.66 2.27 -20.29
C LYS A 53 -1.32 0.93 -20.55
N PHE A 54 -2.41 0.65 -19.86
CA PHE A 54 -3.18 -0.57 -20.03
C PHE A 54 -4.68 -0.30 -19.94
N ASP A 55 -5.45 -1.28 -20.37
CA ASP A 55 -6.91 -1.34 -20.26
C ASP A 55 -7.28 -2.66 -19.59
N LEU A 56 -7.82 -2.63 -18.37
CA LEU A 56 -8.15 -3.82 -17.59
C LEU A 56 -9.10 -4.80 -18.32
N PRO A 57 -10.20 -4.35 -18.93
CA PRO A 57 -11.03 -5.23 -19.76
C PRO A 57 -10.23 -5.95 -20.84
N ARG A 58 -9.35 -5.23 -21.53
CA ARG A 58 -8.51 -5.80 -22.59
C ARG A 58 -7.48 -6.80 -22.03
N VAL A 59 -6.85 -6.51 -20.91
CA VAL A 59 -5.96 -7.48 -20.22
C VAL A 59 -6.71 -8.78 -19.94
N LYS A 60 -7.93 -8.71 -19.39
CA LYS A 60 -8.76 -9.90 -19.10
C LYS A 60 -9.17 -10.67 -20.34
N GLU A 61 -9.35 -10.01 -21.48
CA GLU A 61 -9.58 -10.69 -22.76
C GLU A 61 -8.35 -11.47 -23.21
N ILE A 62 -7.18 -10.84 -23.17
CA ILE A 62 -5.91 -11.48 -23.56
C ILE A 62 -5.59 -12.64 -22.63
N GLU A 63 -5.84 -12.50 -21.33
CA GLU A 63 -5.60 -13.54 -20.33
C GLU A 63 -6.37 -14.84 -20.62
N LYS A 64 -7.58 -14.77 -21.18
CA LYS A 64 -8.34 -15.96 -21.59
C LYS A 64 -7.63 -16.80 -22.66
N VAL A 65 -6.71 -16.18 -23.41
CA VAL A 65 -5.93 -16.85 -24.46
C VAL A 65 -4.56 -17.27 -23.93
N THR A 66 -3.89 -16.38 -23.21
CA THR A 66 -2.53 -16.62 -22.71
C THR A 66 -2.48 -17.54 -21.49
N ASN A 67 -3.58 -17.60 -20.72
CA ASN A 67 -3.67 -18.29 -19.42
C ASN A 67 -2.56 -17.85 -18.43
N HIS A 68 -2.10 -16.60 -18.56
CA HIS A 68 -1.04 -16.03 -17.73
C HIS A 68 -1.28 -14.53 -17.57
N ASP A 69 -1.46 -14.07 -16.33
CA ASP A 69 -1.84 -12.71 -15.98
C ASP A 69 -0.80 -11.64 -16.38
N ILE A 70 0.48 -11.86 -16.01
CA ILE A 70 1.55 -10.91 -16.36
C ILE A 70 1.77 -10.86 -17.87
N ILE A 71 1.76 -11.99 -18.57
CA ILE A 71 1.89 -11.99 -20.04
C ILE A 71 0.73 -11.25 -20.68
N ALA A 72 -0.49 -11.43 -20.20
CA ALA A 72 -1.66 -10.69 -20.69
C ALA A 72 -1.52 -9.19 -20.48
N PHE A 73 -1.09 -8.78 -19.30
CA PHE A 73 -0.83 -7.39 -18.95
C PHE A 73 0.22 -6.77 -19.88
N LEU A 74 1.40 -7.40 -19.99
CA LEU A 74 2.50 -6.91 -20.82
C LEU A 74 2.13 -6.87 -22.31
N THR A 75 1.35 -7.83 -22.78
CA THR A 75 0.83 -7.86 -24.15
C THR A 75 -0.06 -6.63 -24.41
N ASN A 76 -0.94 -6.29 -23.47
CA ASN A 76 -1.76 -5.09 -23.62
C ASN A 76 -0.92 -3.79 -23.52
N VAL A 77 0.08 -3.72 -22.66
CA VAL A 77 1.01 -2.57 -22.60
C VAL A 77 1.75 -2.41 -23.94
N ALA A 78 2.17 -3.52 -24.55
CA ALA A 78 2.84 -3.52 -25.85
C ALA A 78 1.96 -2.96 -26.99
N GLU A 79 0.63 -3.14 -26.94
CA GLU A 79 -0.31 -2.54 -27.92
C GLU A 79 -0.20 -1.01 -27.96
N TYR A 80 0.21 -0.35 -26.84
CA TYR A 80 0.39 1.10 -26.76
C TYR A 80 1.81 1.58 -27.00
N VAL A 81 2.81 0.83 -26.50
CA VAL A 81 4.22 1.21 -26.59
C VAL A 81 4.80 0.96 -27.98
N GLY A 82 4.38 -0.13 -28.65
CA GLY A 82 4.88 -0.51 -29.96
C GLY A 82 6.23 -1.25 -29.88
N GLU A 83 7.15 -0.95 -30.82
CA GLU A 83 8.40 -1.71 -30.99
C GLU A 83 9.32 -1.71 -29.77
N ASP A 84 9.32 -0.67 -28.97
CA ASP A 84 10.14 -0.58 -27.76
C ASP A 84 9.64 -1.47 -26.61
N SER A 85 8.43 -2.04 -26.72
CA SER A 85 7.89 -2.99 -25.73
C SER A 85 8.76 -4.22 -25.53
N LYS A 86 9.64 -4.57 -26.47
CA LYS A 86 10.62 -5.64 -26.35
C LYS A 86 11.61 -5.46 -25.19
N TYR A 87 11.74 -4.27 -24.65
CA TYR A 87 12.59 -3.97 -23.51
C TYR A 87 11.87 -4.08 -22.17
N ILE A 88 10.53 -4.07 -22.17
CA ILE A 88 9.73 -4.24 -20.95
C ILE A 88 9.87 -5.69 -20.48
N HIS A 89 9.96 -5.89 -19.18
CA HIS A 89 10.14 -7.21 -18.53
C HIS A 89 11.45 -7.92 -18.86
N LYS A 90 12.43 -7.21 -19.43
CA LYS A 90 13.72 -7.79 -19.77
C LYS A 90 14.49 -8.17 -18.52
N GLY A 91 14.77 -9.46 -18.36
CA GLY A 91 15.52 -9.98 -17.21
C GLY A 91 14.73 -10.10 -15.91
N LEU A 92 13.43 -9.82 -15.93
CA LEU A 92 12.53 -9.95 -14.79
C LEU A 92 11.72 -11.25 -14.87
N THR A 93 11.24 -11.70 -13.74
CA THR A 93 10.18 -12.69 -13.61
C THR A 93 8.92 -12.06 -13.01
N SER A 94 7.78 -12.74 -13.09
CA SER A 94 6.50 -12.25 -12.59
C SER A 94 6.57 -11.84 -11.11
N SER A 95 7.32 -12.59 -10.27
CA SER A 95 7.47 -12.29 -8.85
C SER A 95 8.26 -11.00 -8.60
N ASP A 96 9.27 -10.68 -9.41
CA ASP A 96 10.01 -9.42 -9.28
C ASP A 96 9.07 -8.21 -9.39
N VAL A 97 8.08 -8.29 -10.27
CA VAL A 97 7.09 -7.23 -10.47
C VAL A 97 5.99 -7.25 -9.43
N LYS A 98 5.40 -8.42 -9.17
CA LYS A 98 4.27 -8.57 -8.25
C LYS A 98 4.65 -8.29 -6.81
N ASP A 99 5.76 -8.85 -6.33
CA ASP A 99 6.18 -8.71 -4.94
C ASP A 99 6.66 -7.27 -4.66
N THR A 100 7.32 -6.65 -5.64
CA THR A 100 7.70 -5.23 -5.55
C THR A 100 6.45 -4.32 -5.53
N ALA A 101 5.48 -4.58 -6.40
CA ALA A 101 4.22 -3.84 -6.42
C ALA A 101 3.45 -4.02 -5.10
N LEU A 102 3.39 -5.25 -4.56
CA LEU A 102 2.79 -5.52 -3.26
C LEU A 102 3.50 -4.74 -2.15
N GLY A 103 4.83 -4.71 -2.13
CA GLY A 103 5.62 -3.94 -1.16
C GLY A 103 5.29 -2.44 -1.21
N ILE A 104 5.16 -1.86 -2.40
CA ILE A 104 4.75 -0.46 -2.60
C ILE A 104 3.33 -0.21 -2.06
N MET A 105 2.38 -1.10 -2.35
CA MET A 105 1.00 -0.99 -1.87
C MET A 105 0.91 -1.14 -0.35
N MET A 106 1.68 -2.07 0.22
CA MET A 106 1.79 -2.24 1.68
C MET A 106 2.36 -1.00 2.36
N LYS A 107 3.43 -0.43 1.79
CA LYS A 107 4.02 0.81 2.30
C LYS A 107 3.01 1.96 2.30
N LYS A 108 2.31 2.20 1.18
CA LYS A 108 1.27 3.22 1.09
C LYS A 108 0.16 3.01 2.13
N SER A 109 -0.25 1.76 2.35
CA SER A 109 -1.26 1.40 3.35
C SER A 109 -0.78 1.67 4.78
N ALA A 110 0.48 1.34 5.07
CA ALA A 110 1.09 1.59 6.37
C ALA A 110 1.24 3.09 6.65
N ASP A 111 1.59 3.90 5.66
CA ASP A 111 1.66 5.36 5.80
C ASP A 111 0.30 5.95 6.25
N ILE A 112 -0.82 5.48 5.68
CA ILE A 112 -2.18 5.87 6.09
C ILE A 112 -2.46 5.44 7.54
N ILE A 113 -2.11 4.21 7.90
CA ILE A 113 -2.33 3.69 9.26
C ILE A 113 -1.52 4.49 10.28
N ILE A 114 -0.25 4.79 10.00
CA ILE A 114 0.62 5.58 10.87
C ILE A 114 0.03 6.98 11.09
N ASP A 115 -0.45 7.62 10.04
CA ASP A 115 -1.09 8.94 10.17
C ASP A 115 -2.38 8.88 11.01
N ASP A 116 -3.15 7.82 10.91
CA ASP A 116 -4.35 7.64 11.73
C ASP A 116 -4.01 7.30 13.19
N LEU A 117 -2.95 6.52 13.44
CA LEU A 117 -2.44 6.28 14.80
C LEU A 117 -1.98 7.57 15.47
N LYS A 118 -1.27 8.45 14.76
CA LYS A 118 -0.87 9.78 15.27
C LYS A 118 -2.07 10.64 15.68
N LYS A 119 -3.09 10.70 14.83
CA LYS A 119 -4.33 11.44 15.13
C LYS A 119 -5.06 10.83 16.33
N LEU A 120 -5.15 9.50 16.41
CA LEU A 120 -5.76 8.81 17.53
C LEU A 120 -5.00 9.07 18.83
N LEU A 121 -3.68 9.03 18.81
CA LEU A 121 -2.82 9.29 19.96
C LEU A 121 -3.03 10.70 20.51
N GLU A 122 -3.09 11.70 19.62
CA GLU A 122 -3.40 13.10 20.02
C GLU A 122 -4.76 13.21 20.72
N VAL A 123 -5.79 12.57 20.15
CA VAL A 123 -7.13 12.58 20.75
C VAL A 123 -7.15 11.87 22.10
N LEU A 124 -6.53 10.70 22.23
CA LEU A 124 -6.47 9.94 23.48
C LEU A 124 -5.76 10.72 24.59
N ARG A 125 -4.63 11.35 24.29
CA ARG A 125 -3.88 12.17 25.26
C ARG A 125 -4.70 13.37 25.74
N ARG A 126 -5.33 14.09 24.82
CA ARG A 126 -6.22 15.21 25.15
C ARG A 126 -7.39 14.78 26.03
N ARG A 127 -8.06 13.69 25.66
CA ARG A 127 -9.20 13.16 26.42
C ARG A 127 -8.77 12.58 27.79
N ALA A 128 -7.59 11.98 27.87
CA ALA A 128 -7.04 11.51 29.15
C ALA A 128 -6.88 12.66 30.18
N VAL A 129 -6.36 13.79 29.73
CA VAL A 129 -6.24 14.98 30.56
C VAL A 129 -7.61 15.56 30.97
N GLU A 130 -8.54 15.63 30.03
CA GLU A 130 -9.91 16.12 30.28
C GLU A 130 -10.63 15.28 31.33
N PHE A 131 -10.51 13.96 31.28
CA PHE A 131 -11.20 13.02 32.17
C PHE A 131 -10.34 12.52 33.34
N LYS A 132 -9.21 13.17 33.65
CA LYS A 132 -8.28 12.74 34.70
C LYS A 132 -8.90 12.64 36.10
N HIS A 133 -9.97 13.37 36.35
CA HIS A 133 -10.70 13.36 37.62
C HIS A 133 -12.08 12.71 37.55
N THR A 134 -12.47 12.14 36.41
CA THR A 134 -13.76 11.46 36.24
C THR A 134 -13.67 10.05 36.83
N PRO A 135 -14.34 9.73 37.95
CA PRO A 135 -14.24 8.43 38.56
C PRO A 135 -14.93 7.37 37.73
N CYS A 136 -14.35 6.22 37.67
CA CYS A 136 -14.96 5.01 37.11
C CYS A 136 -14.47 3.78 37.88
N ILE A 137 -15.11 2.65 37.63
CA ILE A 137 -14.74 1.38 38.29
C ILE A 137 -13.87 0.54 37.38
N GLY A 138 -12.76 0.03 37.87
CA GLY A 138 -12.01 -1.06 37.26
C GLY A 138 -12.84 -2.34 37.26
N ARG A 139 -12.63 -3.21 36.29
CA ARG A 139 -13.30 -4.51 36.18
C ARG A 139 -12.32 -5.62 35.92
N THR A 140 -12.49 -6.74 36.61
CA THR A 140 -11.76 -7.98 36.42
C THR A 140 -12.68 -9.15 36.71
N HIS A 141 -12.54 -10.27 36.04
CA HIS A 141 -13.36 -11.47 36.20
C HIS A 141 -14.89 -11.18 36.16
N GLY A 142 -15.33 -10.17 35.43
CA GLY A 142 -16.75 -9.78 35.35
C GLY A 142 -17.31 -9.06 36.59
N ILE A 143 -16.47 -8.71 37.57
CA ILE A 143 -16.86 -8.01 38.81
C ILE A 143 -16.20 -6.63 38.91
N HIS A 144 -16.70 -5.79 39.83
CA HIS A 144 -16.08 -4.53 40.18
C HIS A 144 -14.76 -4.77 40.93
N ALA A 145 -13.72 -4.06 40.50
CA ALA A 145 -12.41 -4.04 41.12
C ALA A 145 -12.18 -2.65 41.77
N GLU A 146 -10.94 -2.15 41.74
CA GLU A 146 -10.58 -0.91 42.34
C GLU A 146 -11.20 0.30 41.63
N PRO A 147 -11.55 1.39 42.40
CA PRO A 147 -11.88 2.68 41.80
C PRO A 147 -10.68 3.23 41.02
N MET A 148 -10.96 3.79 39.86
CA MET A 148 -9.97 4.41 39.01
C MET A 148 -10.55 5.68 38.34
N THR A 149 -9.83 6.33 37.45
CA THR A 149 -10.36 7.41 36.65
C THR A 149 -10.46 7.02 35.18
N PHE A 150 -11.44 7.60 34.49
CA PHE A 150 -11.61 7.38 33.06
C PHE A 150 -10.40 7.91 32.27
N GLY A 151 -9.80 9.04 32.73
CA GLY A 151 -8.56 9.54 32.13
C GLY A 151 -7.40 8.56 32.21
N LEU A 152 -7.26 7.79 33.32
CA LEU A 152 -6.22 6.76 33.45
C LEU A 152 -6.42 5.64 32.42
N LYS A 153 -7.68 5.24 32.18
CA LYS A 153 -8.01 4.24 31.16
C LYS A 153 -7.60 4.69 29.75
N LEU A 154 -7.88 5.97 29.42
CA LEU A 154 -7.50 6.55 28.13
C LEU A 154 -5.97 6.72 28.01
N LEU A 155 -5.30 7.02 29.11
CA LEU A 155 -3.83 7.11 29.14
C LEU A 155 -3.18 5.75 28.86
N LEU A 156 -3.74 4.67 29.40
CA LEU A 156 -3.27 3.32 29.07
C LEU A 156 -3.37 3.01 27.57
N TRP A 157 -4.52 3.33 26.98
CA TRP A 157 -4.69 3.15 25.52
C TRP A 157 -3.73 4.03 24.71
N SER A 158 -3.46 5.26 25.17
CA SER A 158 -2.47 6.10 24.48
C SER A 158 -1.07 5.50 24.52
N ALA A 159 -0.68 4.85 25.61
CA ALA A 159 0.61 4.18 25.70
C ALA A 159 0.69 2.92 24.83
N GLU A 160 -0.43 2.23 24.60
CA GLU A 160 -0.51 1.10 23.66
C GLU A 160 -0.37 1.59 22.22
N VAL A 161 -1.16 2.59 21.82
CA VAL A 161 -1.12 3.17 20.46
C VAL A 161 0.26 3.76 20.14
N GLU A 162 0.95 4.37 21.11
CA GLU A 162 2.31 4.89 20.92
C GLU A 162 3.32 3.78 20.61
N ARG A 163 3.22 2.62 21.29
CA ARG A 163 4.07 1.46 20.98
C ARG A 163 3.76 0.87 19.60
N ASP A 164 2.48 0.82 19.23
CA ASP A 164 2.05 0.31 17.94
C ASP A 164 2.54 1.22 16.80
N GLU A 165 2.49 2.55 16.98
CA GLU A 165 3.03 3.52 16.01
C GLU A 165 4.53 3.27 15.78
N VAL A 166 5.32 3.17 16.87
CA VAL A 166 6.78 2.90 16.77
C VAL A 166 7.03 1.59 16.04
N SER A 167 6.30 0.52 16.39
CA SER A 167 6.46 -0.79 15.75
C SER A 167 6.13 -0.75 14.25
N CYS A 168 5.10 0.00 13.84
CA CYS A 168 4.75 0.19 12.43
C CYS A 168 5.87 0.91 11.67
N VAL A 169 6.40 2.01 12.22
CA VAL A 169 7.50 2.76 11.60
C VAL A 169 8.75 1.89 11.46
N GLU A 170 9.18 1.21 12.53
CA GLU A 170 10.35 0.32 12.49
C GLU A 170 10.22 -0.84 11.47
N SER A 171 8.99 -1.28 11.22
CA SER A 171 8.73 -2.35 10.25
C SER A 171 8.85 -1.90 8.80
N LEU A 172 8.68 -0.61 8.53
CA LEU A 172 8.84 -0.02 7.19
C LEU A 172 10.31 0.29 6.84
N ASP A 173 11.16 0.44 7.85
CA ASP A 173 12.58 0.77 7.69
C ASP A 173 13.45 -0.49 7.46
N ARG A 174 12.87 -1.70 7.48
CA ARG A 174 13.54 -3.00 7.28
C ARG A 174 13.30 -3.55 5.88
#